data_e10ad7acec8138e57bf24b8fef2a6cb9
#
_entry.id   e10ad7acec8138e57bf24b8fef2a6cb9
#
_cell.length_a   1.000
_cell.length_b   1.000
_cell.length_c   1.000
_cell.angle_alpha   90.00
_cell.angle_beta   90.00
_cell.angle_gamma   90.00
#
_symmetry.space_group_name_H-M   'P 1'
#
loop_
_entity.id
_entity.type
_entity.pdbx_description
1 polymer ?
#
loop_
_entity_poly.entity_id
_entity_poly.type
_entity_poly.pdbx_seq_one_letter_code
_entity_poly.pdbx_strand_id
1 'polypeptide(L)'
;MNDPGSLELVVDLSWAESDASGKEMASLAKQLCYVYNRVKASMTPPTLTLTSYRGRTAAVLDNIGAGSWLAHRIPLDVSTVFDNTKLLYLSPDAEEPLEAVVATDVYVIGGIVDRTVRKGITKAAAEAGKARAVRLPFDEYLPEVSRRDRVLTVCACVGVLISVHAGEDWRVALEKSVPRRRVATFRKPRGGAWRGAMLTDGSGWGPGRAELPAADNGKRCDRQEEG
;
A
#
# COMPACT_ATOMS: atom_id res chain seq x y z
N MET A 1 17.08 -15.98 5.50
CA MET A 1 17.23 -15.65 6.93
C MET A 1 16.61 -14.28 7.11
N ASN A 2 15.46 -14.19 7.79
CA ASN A 2 14.81 -12.89 8.03
C ASN A 2 15.60 -12.19 9.14
N ASP A 3 15.92 -10.93 8.93
CA ASP A 3 16.44 -10.06 9.98
C ASP A 3 15.38 -9.97 11.09
N PRO A 4 15.68 -10.27 12.36
CA PRO A 4 14.69 -10.25 13.44
C PRO A 4 14.04 -8.88 13.69
N GLY A 5 14.54 -7.82 13.04
CA GLY A 5 13.93 -6.48 13.04
C GLY A 5 13.13 -6.15 11.78
N SER A 6 13.08 -7.06 10.79
CA SER A 6 12.39 -6.80 9.54
C SER A 6 10.89 -7.04 9.66
N LEU A 7 10.09 -6.08 9.19
CA LEU A 7 8.64 -6.19 9.10
C LEU A 7 8.24 -7.33 8.15
N GLU A 8 7.36 -8.24 8.57
CA GLU A 8 6.85 -9.33 7.73
C GLU A 8 5.50 -8.93 7.12
N LEU A 9 5.46 -8.79 5.79
CA LEU A 9 4.27 -8.44 5.02
C LEU A 9 3.85 -9.60 4.14
N VAL A 10 2.61 -10.03 4.28
CA VAL A 10 2.03 -11.10 3.48
C VAL A 10 0.89 -10.55 2.63
N VAL A 11 0.92 -10.82 1.32
CA VAL A 11 -0.26 -10.63 0.46
C VAL A 11 -0.83 -12.00 0.14
N ASP A 12 -2.03 -12.24 0.62
CA ASP A 12 -2.74 -13.49 0.36
C ASP A 12 -3.51 -13.39 -0.96
N LEU A 13 -3.12 -14.23 -1.92
CA LEU A 13 -3.67 -14.25 -3.28
C LEU A 13 -4.80 -15.26 -3.47
N SER A 14 -5.23 -15.96 -2.41
CA SER A 14 -6.27 -17.01 -2.48
C SER A 14 -7.56 -16.51 -3.15
N TRP A 15 -8.00 -15.30 -2.78
CA TRP A 15 -9.21 -14.69 -3.38
C TRP A 15 -9.03 -14.31 -4.86
N ALA A 16 -7.83 -13.90 -5.23
CA ALA A 16 -7.54 -13.55 -6.62
C ALA A 16 -7.61 -14.78 -7.53
N GLU A 17 -7.15 -15.92 -7.02
CA GLU A 17 -7.17 -17.18 -7.76
C GLU A 17 -8.60 -17.73 -7.96
N SER A 18 -9.44 -17.65 -6.92
CA SER A 18 -10.79 -18.24 -6.96
C SER A 18 -11.79 -17.40 -7.76
N ASP A 19 -11.77 -16.07 -7.61
CA ASP A 19 -12.94 -15.25 -7.94
C ASP A 19 -12.64 -14.01 -8.80
N ALA A 20 -11.37 -13.61 -8.97
CA ALA A 20 -11.06 -12.36 -9.67
C ALA A 20 -11.35 -12.44 -11.18
N SER A 21 -12.04 -11.44 -11.70
CA SER A 21 -12.17 -11.20 -13.14
C SER A 21 -10.81 -10.80 -13.74
N GLY A 22 -10.68 -10.87 -15.07
CA GLY A 22 -9.45 -10.45 -15.77
C GLY A 22 -9.05 -9.00 -15.49
N LYS A 23 -10.03 -8.10 -15.34
CA LYS A 23 -9.80 -6.69 -15.02
C LYS A 23 -9.32 -6.49 -13.57
N GLU A 24 -9.86 -7.24 -12.63
CA GLU A 24 -9.45 -7.22 -11.23
C GLU A 24 -8.05 -7.80 -11.06
N MET A 25 -7.75 -8.91 -11.74
CA MET A 25 -6.42 -9.51 -11.77
C MET A 25 -5.37 -8.54 -12.33
N ALA A 26 -5.64 -7.86 -13.44
CA ALA A 26 -4.74 -6.87 -14.00
C ALA A 26 -4.54 -5.67 -13.05
N SER A 27 -5.59 -5.26 -12.34
CA SER A 27 -5.50 -4.20 -11.34
C SER A 27 -4.69 -4.64 -10.11
N LEU A 28 -4.86 -5.88 -9.63
CA LEU A 28 -4.06 -6.46 -8.56
C LEU A 28 -2.59 -6.53 -8.95
N ALA A 29 -2.29 -7.06 -10.14
CA ALA A 29 -0.94 -7.14 -10.66
C ALA A 29 -0.24 -5.78 -10.66
N LYS A 30 -0.93 -4.73 -11.11
CA LYS A 30 -0.42 -3.35 -11.06
C LYS A 30 -0.19 -2.87 -9.63
N GLN A 31 -1.10 -3.16 -8.70
CA GLN A 31 -0.92 -2.79 -7.30
C GLN A 31 0.28 -3.51 -6.68
N LEU A 32 0.49 -4.79 -6.99
CA LEU A 32 1.63 -5.55 -6.50
C LEU A 32 2.97 -5.02 -7.06
N CYS A 33 3.01 -4.53 -8.29
CA CYS A 33 4.19 -3.78 -8.80
C CYS A 33 4.50 -2.57 -7.91
N TYR A 34 3.48 -1.79 -7.52
CA TYR A 34 3.68 -0.64 -6.63
C TYR A 34 4.08 -1.07 -5.22
N VAL A 35 3.51 -2.16 -4.69
CA VAL A 35 3.94 -2.77 -3.41
C VAL A 35 5.41 -3.12 -3.47
N TYR A 36 5.83 -3.88 -4.48
CA TYR A 36 7.22 -4.30 -4.63
C TYR A 36 8.20 -3.12 -4.74
N ASN A 37 7.84 -2.11 -5.54
CA ASN A 37 8.66 -0.91 -5.66
C ASN A 37 8.77 -0.16 -4.33
N ARG A 38 7.70 -0.10 -3.55
CA ARG A 38 7.70 0.56 -2.24
C ARG A 38 8.55 -0.21 -1.22
N VAL A 39 8.43 -1.53 -1.18
CA VAL A 39 9.27 -2.41 -0.37
C VAL A 39 10.75 -2.19 -0.69
N LYS A 40 11.09 -2.20 -1.98
CA LYS A 40 12.47 -1.99 -2.48
C LYS A 40 13.05 -0.62 -2.15
N ALA A 41 12.20 0.41 -2.11
CA ALA A 41 12.61 1.79 -1.81
C ALA A 41 12.67 2.10 -0.31
N SER A 42 12.25 1.18 0.56
CA SER A 42 12.33 1.36 2.01
C SER A 42 13.77 1.31 2.50
N MET A 43 14.12 2.16 3.46
CA MET A 43 15.45 2.15 4.11
C MET A 43 15.69 0.85 4.89
N THR A 44 14.64 0.30 5.48
CA THR A 44 14.61 -1.02 6.11
C THR A 44 13.58 -1.86 5.35
N PRO A 45 13.99 -2.55 4.26
CA PRO A 45 13.04 -3.27 3.43
C PRO A 45 12.34 -4.37 4.23
N PRO A 46 11.00 -4.38 4.26
CA PRO A 46 10.27 -5.49 4.86
C PRO A 46 10.44 -6.76 4.04
N THR A 47 10.27 -7.90 4.68
CA THR A 47 10.09 -9.17 4.00
C THR A 47 8.73 -9.18 3.33
N LEU A 48 8.67 -9.40 2.03
CA LEU A 48 7.42 -9.53 1.27
C LEU A 48 7.18 -10.98 0.90
N THR A 49 6.06 -11.53 1.32
CA THR A 49 5.62 -12.88 0.99
C THR A 49 4.29 -12.83 0.23
N LEU A 50 4.23 -13.51 -0.91
CA LEU A 50 3.02 -13.74 -1.70
C LEU A 50 2.60 -15.19 -1.49
N THR A 51 1.50 -15.39 -0.76
CA THR A 51 0.93 -16.74 -0.51
C THR A 51 -0.16 -17.08 -1.51
N SER A 52 -0.53 -18.36 -1.60
CA SER A 52 -1.43 -18.87 -2.64
C SER A 52 -0.96 -18.48 -4.06
N TYR A 53 0.36 -18.40 -4.26
CA TYR A 53 1.00 -18.04 -5.54
C TYR A 53 0.99 -19.24 -6.48
N ARG A 54 -0.14 -19.45 -7.16
CA ARG A 54 -0.39 -20.63 -8.00
C ARG A 54 -1.36 -20.31 -9.14
N GLY A 55 -1.51 -21.27 -10.05
CA GLY A 55 -2.49 -21.24 -11.12
C GLY A 55 -2.45 -19.98 -11.99
N ARG A 56 -3.63 -19.43 -12.24
CA ARG A 56 -3.82 -18.24 -13.08
C ARG A 56 -3.17 -16.99 -12.48
N THR A 57 -3.22 -16.84 -11.16
CA THR A 57 -2.64 -15.68 -10.47
C THR A 57 -1.13 -15.65 -10.64
N ALA A 58 -0.46 -16.80 -10.43
CA ALA A 58 0.97 -16.91 -10.66
C ALA A 58 1.33 -16.59 -12.10
N ALA A 59 0.63 -17.16 -13.08
CA ALA A 59 0.89 -16.92 -14.50
C ALA A 59 0.78 -15.42 -14.88
N VAL A 60 -0.22 -14.72 -14.37
CA VAL A 60 -0.38 -13.27 -14.63
C VAL A 60 0.73 -12.46 -13.99
N LEU A 61 1.14 -12.81 -12.76
CA LEU A 61 2.21 -12.10 -12.05
C LEU A 61 3.58 -12.39 -12.66
N ASP A 62 3.85 -13.61 -13.10
CA ASP A 62 5.10 -13.97 -13.78
C ASP A 62 5.25 -13.21 -15.11
N ASN A 63 4.16 -13.01 -15.86
CA ASN A 63 4.16 -12.22 -17.09
C ASN A 63 4.55 -10.75 -16.88
N ILE A 64 4.39 -10.21 -15.68
CA ILE A 64 4.85 -8.85 -15.31
C ILE A 64 6.20 -8.86 -14.61
N GLY A 65 6.90 -9.99 -14.57
CA GLY A 65 8.24 -10.14 -14.03
C GLY A 65 8.29 -10.44 -12.54
N ALA A 66 7.19 -10.81 -11.88
CA ALA A 66 7.17 -11.12 -10.46
C ALA A 66 8.09 -12.29 -10.08
N GLY A 67 8.39 -13.17 -11.03
CA GLY A 67 9.35 -14.25 -10.86
C GLY A 67 10.76 -13.78 -10.46
N SER A 68 11.15 -12.55 -10.83
CA SER A 68 12.44 -11.94 -10.51
C SER A 68 12.44 -11.05 -9.25
N TRP A 69 11.28 -10.87 -8.58
CA TRP A 69 11.22 -10.01 -7.41
C TRP A 69 11.92 -10.65 -6.21
N LEU A 70 12.53 -9.82 -5.37
CA LEU A 70 13.04 -10.21 -4.05
C LEU A 70 11.86 -10.35 -3.07
N ALA A 71 11.00 -11.34 -3.33
CA ALA A 71 9.82 -11.65 -2.56
C ALA A 71 9.66 -13.18 -2.48
N HIS A 72 9.17 -13.67 -1.36
CA HIS A 72 8.82 -15.08 -1.23
C HIS A 72 7.53 -15.35 -2.01
N ARG A 73 7.53 -16.35 -2.86
CA ARG A 73 6.37 -16.80 -3.65
C ARG A 73 6.05 -18.22 -3.21
N ILE A 74 4.96 -18.37 -2.49
CA ILE A 74 4.60 -19.62 -1.82
C ILE A 74 3.25 -20.08 -2.36
N PRO A 75 3.15 -21.30 -2.94
CA PRO A 75 1.89 -21.81 -3.48
C PRO A 75 0.88 -22.20 -2.42
N LEU A 76 1.32 -22.33 -1.16
CA LEU A 76 0.49 -22.70 -0.02
C LEU A 76 -0.28 -21.51 0.55
N ASP A 77 -1.34 -21.81 1.29
CA ASP A 77 -2.16 -20.80 1.96
C ASP A 77 -1.46 -20.26 3.23
N VAL A 78 -1.80 -19.04 3.64
CA VAL A 78 -1.17 -18.31 4.77
C VAL A 78 -1.10 -19.16 6.03
N SER A 79 -2.22 -19.78 6.42
CA SER A 79 -2.33 -20.60 7.64
C SER A 79 -1.48 -21.86 7.64
N THR A 80 -0.99 -22.29 6.47
CA THR A 80 -0.09 -23.44 6.34
C THR A 80 1.38 -23.03 6.51
N VAL A 81 1.69 -21.77 6.22
CA VAL A 81 3.06 -21.24 6.17
C VAL A 81 3.46 -20.57 7.48
N PHE A 82 2.52 -19.88 8.12
CA PHE A 82 2.78 -19.07 9.29
C PHE A 82 2.02 -19.59 10.52
N ASP A 83 2.58 -19.30 11.69
CA ASP A 83 1.91 -19.53 12.96
C ASP A 83 0.72 -18.56 13.11
N ASN A 84 -0.49 -19.10 13.21
CA ASN A 84 -1.72 -18.31 13.28
C ASN A 84 -1.76 -17.34 14.47
N THR A 85 -1.02 -17.60 15.54
CA THR A 85 -0.94 -16.71 16.71
C THR A 85 -0.23 -15.38 16.43
N LYS A 86 0.59 -15.34 15.37
CA LYS A 86 1.31 -14.13 14.92
C LYS A 86 0.63 -13.43 13.76
N LEU A 87 -0.42 -14.03 13.18
CA LEU A 87 -1.09 -13.47 12.02
C LEU A 87 -2.04 -12.35 12.43
N LEU A 88 -1.86 -11.18 11.82
CA LEU A 88 -2.76 -10.04 11.90
C LEU A 88 -3.36 -9.76 10.51
N TYR A 89 -4.60 -10.17 10.30
CA TYR A 89 -5.32 -9.89 9.06
C TYR A 89 -5.85 -8.46 9.06
N LEU A 90 -5.41 -7.65 8.10
CA LEU A 90 -5.93 -6.31 7.90
C LEU A 90 -7.31 -6.36 7.25
N SER A 91 -8.33 -5.94 7.98
CA SER A 91 -9.71 -5.85 7.49
C SER A 91 -10.34 -4.52 7.92
N PRO A 92 -11.00 -3.79 7.00
CA PRO A 92 -11.74 -2.59 7.37
C PRO A 92 -12.97 -2.88 8.25
N ASP A 93 -13.41 -4.15 8.29
CA ASP A 93 -14.58 -4.61 9.04
C ASP A 93 -14.21 -5.19 10.42
N ALA A 94 -12.92 -5.19 10.78
CA ALA A 94 -12.47 -5.63 12.11
C ALA A 94 -12.85 -4.60 13.18
N GLU A 95 -13.11 -5.08 14.39
CA GLU A 95 -13.46 -4.24 15.53
C GLU A 95 -12.22 -3.68 16.21
N GLU A 96 -11.16 -4.49 16.28
CA GLU A 96 -9.92 -4.15 16.96
C GLU A 96 -9.05 -3.23 16.09
N PRO A 97 -8.62 -2.04 16.58
CA PRO A 97 -7.67 -1.20 15.89
C PRO A 97 -6.25 -1.77 16.00
N LEU A 98 -5.45 -1.59 14.95
CA LEU A 98 -4.02 -1.85 15.00
C LEU A 98 -3.31 -0.74 15.77
N GLU A 99 -2.87 -1.02 16.99
CA GLU A 99 -2.26 -0.01 17.87
C GLU A 99 -0.81 0.29 17.49
N ALA A 100 -0.04 -0.72 17.12
CA ALA A 100 1.36 -0.59 16.76
C ALA A 100 1.75 -1.56 15.63
N VAL A 101 2.77 -1.19 14.88
CA VAL A 101 3.37 -2.07 13.86
C VAL A 101 4.72 -2.57 14.39
N VAL A 102 4.78 -3.86 14.71
CA VAL A 102 5.95 -4.50 15.33
C VAL A 102 6.48 -5.64 14.46
N ALA A 103 7.78 -5.87 14.47
CA ALA A 103 8.44 -6.88 13.65
C ALA A 103 8.14 -8.34 14.07
N THR A 104 7.55 -8.54 15.25
CA THR A 104 7.18 -9.89 15.75
C THR A 104 5.91 -10.43 15.11
N ASP A 105 5.11 -9.57 14.51
CA ASP A 105 3.82 -9.89 13.92
C ASP A 105 3.92 -10.05 12.39
N VAL A 106 3.01 -10.84 11.85
CA VAL A 106 2.88 -11.09 10.41
C VAL A 106 1.61 -10.40 9.89
N TYR A 107 1.78 -9.37 9.10
CA TYR A 107 0.67 -8.56 8.60
C TYR A 107 0.15 -9.11 7.28
N VAL A 108 -1.07 -9.62 7.30
CA VAL A 108 -1.74 -10.23 6.15
C VAL A 108 -2.68 -9.24 5.49
N ILE A 109 -2.43 -8.95 4.22
CA ILE A 109 -3.27 -8.10 3.38
C ILE A 109 -3.94 -8.98 2.32
N GLY A 110 -5.25 -8.95 2.22
CA GLY A 110 -5.95 -9.64 1.16
C GLY A 110 -5.59 -9.08 -0.22
N GLY A 111 -5.15 -9.94 -1.12
CA GLY A 111 -4.92 -9.62 -2.53
C GLY A 111 -6.25 -9.47 -3.28
N ILE A 112 -7.12 -8.60 -2.77
CA ILE A 112 -8.45 -8.35 -3.31
C ILE A 112 -8.47 -7.00 -4.00
N VAL A 113 -8.89 -6.99 -5.26
CA VAL A 113 -9.25 -5.77 -5.98
C VAL A 113 -10.72 -5.89 -6.32
N ASP A 114 -11.54 -5.52 -5.38
CA ASP A 114 -12.99 -5.64 -5.52
C ASP A 114 -13.61 -4.29 -5.88
N ARG A 115 -14.38 -4.27 -6.97
CA ARG A 115 -15.22 -3.14 -7.34
C ARG A 115 -16.59 -3.21 -6.68
N THR A 116 -16.96 -4.38 -6.21
CA THR A 116 -18.21 -4.67 -5.50
C THR A 116 -17.88 -5.09 -4.07
N VAL A 117 -17.58 -4.15 -3.20
CA VAL A 117 -17.10 -4.37 -1.82
C VAL A 117 -17.69 -5.65 -1.19
N ARG A 118 -16.91 -6.72 -1.15
CA ARG A 118 -17.25 -7.97 -0.45
C ARG A 118 -16.91 -7.79 1.02
N LYS A 119 -17.89 -7.34 1.79
CA LYS A 119 -17.70 -7.07 3.21
C LYS A 119 -17.33 -8.32 3.98
N GLY A 120 -16.38 -8.20 4.90
CA GLY A 120 -16.07 -9.22 5.89
C GLY A 120 -15.22 -10.39 5.42
N ILE A 121 -14.83 -10.50 4.14
CA ILE A 121 -14.07 -11.68 3.65
C ILE A 121 -12.78 -11.88 4.43
N THR A 122 -11.99 -10.83 4.61
CA THR A 122 -10.71 -10.92 5.31
C THR A 122 -10.91 -11.21 6.80
N LYS A 123 -11.96 -10.65 7.42
CA LYS A 123 -12.35 -10.96 8.80
C LYS A 123 -12.76 -12.43 8.93
N ALA A 124 -13.60 -12.94 8.03
CA ALA A 124 -14.01 -14.33 8.02
C ALA A 124 -12.84 -15.31 7.83
N ALA A 125 -11.85 -14.97 6.99
CA ALA A 125 -10.64 -15.77 6.82
C ALA A 125 -9.78 -15.80 8.10
N ALA A 126 -9.65 -14.69 8.79
CA ALA A 126 -8.98 -14.64 10.09
C ALA A 126 -9.69 -15.53 11.12
N GLU A 127 -11.01 -15.41 11.22
CA GLU A 127 -11.84 -16.22 12.13
C GLU A 127 -11.71 -17.73 11.84
N ALA A 128 -11.77 -18.12 10.56
CA ALA A 128 -11.61 -19.52 10.14
C ALA A 128 -10.21 -20.05 10.48
N GLY A 129 -9.17 -19.22 10.36
CA GLY A 129 -7.78 -19.55 10.70
C GLY A 129 -7.45 -19.40 12.19
N LYS A 130 -8.38 -18.98 13.04
CA LYS A 130 -8.13 -18.61 14.45
C LYS A 130 -7.02 -17.56 14.61
N ALA A 131 -6.88 -16.69 13.63
CA ALA A 131 -5.97 -15.55 13.63
C ALA A 131 -6.72 -14.27 14.02
N ARG A 132 -6.00 -13.22 14.39
CA ARG A 132 -6.59 -11.92 14.74
C ARG A 132 -6.91 -11.12 13.49
N ALA A 133 -8.07 -10.47 13.48
CA ALA A 133 -8.41 -9.47 12.49
C ALA A 133 -8.30 -8.07 13.12
N VAL A 134 -7.57 -7.16 12.47
CA VAL A 134 -7.37 -5.78 12.94
C VAL A 134 -7.67 -4.79 11.82
N ARG A 135 -8.14 -3.60 12.19
CA ARG A 135 -8.35 -2.50 11.24
C ARG A 135 -7.28 -1.43 11.39
N LEU A 136 -7.03 -0.69 10.33
CA LEU A 136 -6.22 0.53 10.43
C LEU A 136 -6.95 1.55 11.32
N PRO A 137 -6.23 2.29 12.20
CA PRO A 137 -6.83 3.11 13.26
C PRO A 137 -7.35 4.46 12.76
N PHE A 138 -8.27 4.44 11.78
CA PHE A 138 -8.87 5.64 11.21
C PHE A 138 -9.76 6.38 12.20
N ASP A 139 -10.50 5.67 13.07
CA ASP A 139 -11.37 6.31 14.05
C ASP A 139 -10.59 7.10 15.07
N GLU A 140 -9.39 6.62 15.38
CA GLU A 140 -8.50 7.18 16.40
C GLU A 140 -7.71 8.39 15.85
N TYR A 141 -7.24 8.35 14.61
CA TYR A 141 -6.31 9.35 14.06
C TYR A 141 -6.89 10.22 12.96
N LEU A 142 -7.90 9.73 12.21
CA LEU A 142 -8.54 10.45 11.10
C LEU A 142 -10.06 10.20 11.10
N PRO A 143 -10.79 10.56 12.17
CA PRO A 143 -12.24 10.32 12.28
C PRO A 143 -13.04 11.03 11.18
N GLU A 144 -12.50 12.11 10.60
CA GLU A 144 -13.12 12.86 9.51
C GLU A 144 -13.19 12.10 8.18
N VAL A 145 -12.42 11.04 8.00
CA VAL A 145 -12.47 10.20 6.80
C VAL A 145 -13.70 9.32 6.84
N SER A 146 -14.53 9.39 5.80
CA SER A 146 -15.75 8.59 5.73
C SER A 146 -15.44 7.09 5.73
N ARG A 147 -16.31 6.26 6.29
CA ARG A 147 -16.14 4.80 6.33
C ARG A 147 -15.87 4.19 4.95
N ARG A 148 -16.50 4.73 3.90
CA ARG A 148 -16.32 4.30 2.51
C ARG A 148 -14.88 4.54 2.02
N ASP A 149 -14.27 5.62 2.49
CA ASP A 149 -12.94 6.05 2.03
C ASP A 149 -11.80 5.43 2.85
N ARG A 150 -12.13 4.67 3.90
CA ARG A 150 -11.18 3.90 4.74
C ARG A 150 -10.81 2.55 4.12
N VAL A 151 -11.52 2.11 3.09
CA VAL A 151 -11.16 0.92 2.32
C VAL A 151 -9.99 1.29 1.40
N LEU A 152 -8.80 0.86 1.79
CA LEU A 152 -7.58 1.15 1.09
C LEU A 152 -7.25 0.07 0.05
N THR A 153 -6.46 0.44 -0.94
CA THR A 153 -5.83 -0.50 -1.87
C THR A 153 -4.72 -1.29 -1.18
N VAL A 154 -4.35 -2.47 -1.71
CA VAL A 154 -3.23 -3.28 -1.19
C VAL A 154 -1.95 -2.44 -1.05
N CYS A 155 -1.63 -1.65 -2.07
CA CYS A 155 -0.46 -0.77 -2.04
C CYS A 155 -0.53 0.32 -0.97
N ALA A 156 -1.73 0.87 -0.71
CA ALA A 156 -1.91 1.88 0.32
C ALA A 156 -1.79 1.28 1.73
N CYS A 157 -2.37 0.09 1.97
CA CYS A 157 -2.21 -0.65 3.24
C CYS A 157 -0.73 -0.92 3.55
N VAL A 158 0.00 -1.51 2.58
CA VAL A 158 1.45 -1.74 2.72
C VAL A 158 2.20 -0.45 3.00
N GLY A 159 1.80 0.65 2.34
CA GLY A 159 2.41 1.95 2.56
C GLY A 159 2.27 2.47 3.98
N VAL A 160 1.09 2.33 4.58
CA VAL A 160 0.85 2.71 5.98
C VAL A 160 1.73 1.89 6.91
N LEU A 161 1.74 0.55 6.74
CA LEU A 161 2.54 -0.33 7.60
C LEU A 161 4.03 0.00 7.55
N ILE A 162 4.60 0.19 6.36
CA ILE A 162 6.02 0.56 6.20
C ILE A 162 6.30 1.91 6.86
N SER A 163 5.45 2.91 6.66
CA SER A 163 5.65 4.24 7.22
C SER A 163 5.62 4.23 8.74
N VAL A 164 4.64 3.54 9.34
CA VAL A 164 4.51 3.46 10.80
C VAL A 164 5.64 2.63 11.41
N HIS A 165 6.03 1.52 10.77
CA HIS A 165 7.17 0.72 11.21
C HIS A 165 8.48 1.52 11.19
N ALA A 166 8.64 2.43 10.24
CA ALA A 166 9.76 3.36 10.16
C ALA A 166 9.69 4.51 11.18
N GLY A 167 8.70 4.52 12.08
CA GLY A 167 8.53 5.53 13.14
C GLY A 167 7.70 6.74 12.74
N GLU A 168 7.01 6.72 11.59
CA GLU A 168 6.11 7.79 11.20
C GLU A 168 4.82 7.74 12.04
N ASP A 169 4.30 8.91 12.39
CA ASP A 169 3.03 9.03 13.10
C ASP A 169 1.86 8.45 12.30
N TRP A 170 0.92 7.77 12.96
CA TRP A 170 -0.24 7.16 12.37
C TRP A 170 -1.07 8.13 11.52
N ARG A 171 -1.32 9.34 12.02
CA ARG A 171 -2.09 10.35 11.29
C ARG A 171 -1.43 10.68 9.96
N VAL A 172 -0.11 10.93 9.98
CA VAL A 172 0.65 11.27 8.77
C VAL A 172 0.67 10.11 7.78
N ALA A 173 0.88 8.89 8.24
CA ALA A 173 0.90 7.69 7.40
C ALA A 173 -0.46 7.45 6.73
N LEU A 174 -1.55 7.61 7.47
CA LEU A 174 -2.92 7.46 6.97
C LEU A 174 -3.29 8.57 5.99
N GLU A 175 -2.98 9.84 6.28
CA GLU A 175 -3.23 10.98 5.39
C GLU A 175 -2.58 10.81 4.01
N LYS A 176 -1.35 10.28 3.96
CA LYS A 176 -0.64 9.97 2.70
C LYS A 176 -1.32 8.88 1.88
N SER A 177 -2.06 8.00 2.53
CA SER A 177 -2.66 6.80 1.92
C SER A 177 -4.08 7.05 1.41
N VAL A 178 -4.76 8.08 1.92
CA VAL A 178 -6.10 8.47 1.45
C VAL A 178 -5.96 9.50 0.33
N PRO A 179 -6.67 9.34 -0.81
CA PRO A 179 -6.66 10.34 -1.88
C PRO A 179 -7.10 11.71 -1.36
N ARG A 180 -6.30 12.76 -1.59
CA ARG A 180 -6.55 14.15 -1.09
C ARG A 180 -7.96 14.68 -1.35
N ARG A 181 -8.60 14.28 -2.46
CA ARG A 181 -10.00 14.65 -2.79
C ARG A 181 -11.03 14.09 -1.81
N ARG A 182 -10.65 13.13 -0.97
CA ARG A 182 -11.52 12.41 -0.04
C ARG A 182 -11.35 12.85 1.41
N VAL A 183 -10.34 13.67 1.69
CA VAL A 183 -10.13 14.25 3.02
C VAL A 183 -10.76 15.64 3.03
N ALA A 184 -11.90 15.80 3.69
CA ALA A 184 -12.71 17.03 3.70
C ALA A 184 -11.95 18.25 4.25
N THR A 185 -10.93 18.05 5.07
CA THR A 185 -10.12 19.08 5.71
C THR A 185 -9.20 19.87 4.76
N PHE A 186 -8.99 19.39 3.51
CA PHE A 186 -8.21 20.13 2.51
C PHE A 186 -9.02 21.13 1.69
N ARG A 187 -10.32 21.29 1.94
CA ARG A 187 -11.07 22.42 1.36
C ARG A 187 -10.71 23.68 2.12
N LYS A 188 -9.86 24.54 1.52
CA LYS A 188 -9.80 25.96 1.92
C LYS A 188 -11.21 26.50 2.05
N PRO A 189 -11.56 27.17 3.16
CA PRO A 189 -12.87 27.82 3.27
C PRO A 189 -13.03 28.76 2.08
N ARG A 190 -14.09 28.59 1.30
CA ARG A 190 -14.48 29.55 0.28
C ARG A 190 -14.95 30.81 1.00
N GLY A 191 -14.15 31.88 0.93
CA GLY A 191 -14.60 33.24 1.26
C GLY A 191 -14.55 33.56 2.75
N GLY A 192 -13.38 33.94 3.25
CA GLY A 192 -13.20 34.77 4.44
C GLY A 192 -12.20 35.87 4.09
N ALA A 193 -12.69 37.10 3.98
CA ALA A 193 -11.86 38.26 3.75
C ALA A 193 -10.83 38.37 4.88
N TRP A 194 -9.56 38.34 4.54
CA TRP A 194 -8.49 38.79 5.41
C TRP A 194 -8.58 40.29 5.61
N ARG A 195 -9.21 40.71 6.72
CA ARG A 195 -9.03 42.11 7.22
C ARG A 195 -7.71 42.14 7.94
N GLY A 196 -6.89 43.06 7.48
CA GLY A 196 -5.49 43.24 7.76
C GLY A 196 -5.08 43.29 9.22
N ALA A 197 -3.91 42.72 9.45
CA ALA A 197 -2.95 43.28 10.38
C ALA A 197 -1.69 43.54 9.57
N MET A 198 -1.50 44.80 9.21
CA MET A 198 -0.23 45.37 8.79
C MET A 198 0.74 45.28 9.95
N LEU A 199 1.79 44.49 9.80
CA LEU A 199 3.06 44.77 10.47
C LEU A 199 4.11 44.86 9.36
N THR A 200 4.55 46.08 9.17
CA THR A 200 5.72 46.49 8.39
C THR A 200 6.96 45.93 9.04
N ASP A 201 7.71 45.12 8.35
CA ASP A 201 9.16 45.17 8.41
C ASP A 201 9.74 44.68 7.07
N GLY A 202 10.61 45.56 6.55
CA GLY A 202 11.20 45.41 5.24
C GLY A 202 12.44 44.56 5.25
N SER A 203 12.45 43.49 4.49
CA SER A 203 13.66 43.00 3.82
C SER A 203 13.24 42.12 2.64
N GLY A 204 13.53 42.58 1.44
CA GLY A 204 13.22 41.93 0.20
C GLY A 204 14.03 40.66 -0.06
N TRP A 205 13.33 39.64 -0.53
CA TRP A 205 13.95 38.58 -1.34
C TRP A 205 13.01 38.26 -2.50
N GLY A 206 13.47 38.63 -3.70
CA GLY A 206 12.78 38.28 -4.95
C GLY A 206 13.00 36.82 -5.33
N PRO A 207 12.05 36.21 -6.09
CA PRO A 207 12.17 34.82 -6.53
C PRO A 207 13.17 34.74 -7.69
N GLY A 208 14.28 34.03 -7.46
CA GLY A 208 15.19 33.61 -8.51
C GLY A 208 14.50 32.55 -9.42
N ARG A 209 14.39 32.85 -10.70
CA ARG A 209 14.07 31.90 -11.74
C ARG A 209 15.19 30.88 -11.85
N ALA A 210 14.92 29.63 -11.56
CA ALA A 210 15.76 28.52 -11.98
C ALA A 210 15.35 28.12 -13.41
N GLU A 211 16.24 28.33 -14.37
CA GLU A 211 16.12 27.85 -15.74
C GLU A 211 16.33 26.34 -15.76
N LEU A 212 15.38 25.63 -16.38
CA LEU A 212 15.51 24.22 -16.70
C LEU A 212 16.40 24.06 -17.95
N PRO A 213 17.34 23.12 -17.97
CA PRO A 213 18.09 22.83 -19.20
C PRO A 213 17.22 22.11 -20.23
N ALA A 214 17.40 22.52 -21.48
CA ALA A 214 16.70 22.01 -22.65
C ALA A 214 16.94 20.51 -22.89
N ALA A 215 15.89 19.81 -23.30
CA ALA A 215 15.95 18.44 -23.75
C ALA A 215 16.77 18.32 -25.06
N ASP A 216 17.81 17.53 -25.04
CA ASP A 216 18.55 17.11 -26.22
C ASP A 216 17.77 16.01 -26.95
N ASN A 217 17.24 16.40 -28.13
CA ASN A 217 16.66 15.51 -29.12
C ASN A 217 17.75 15.08 -30.07
N GLY A 218 18.08 13.81 -30.12
CA GLY A 218 18.77 13.28 -31.28
C GLY A 218 19.67 12.09 -31.05
N LYS A 219 19.20 10.90 -31.40
CA LYS A 219 19.80 10.12 -32.49
C LYS A 219 19.07 8.78 -32.66
N ARG A 220 18.47 8.66 -33.85
CA ARG A 220 18.06 7.37 -34.45
C ARG A 220 19.30 6.47 -34.58
N CYS A 221 19.15 5.22 -34.20
CA CYS A 221 20.09 4.18 -34.64
C CYS A 221 19.45 3.43 -35.80
N ASP A 222 20.02 3.66 -37.00
CA ASP A 222 19.70 2.95 -38.22
C ASP A 222 20.14 1.49 -38.11
N ARG A 223 19.27 0.62 -38.64
CA ARG A 223 19.60 -0.77 -38.97
C ARG A 223 20.69 -0.82 -40.03
N GLN A 224 21.62 -1.70 -39.86
CA GLN A 224 22.30 -2.35 -40.99
C GLN A 224 22.16 -3.87 -40.83
N GLU A 225 21.43 -4.41 -41.82
CA GLU A 225 21.52 -5.81 -42.25
C GLU A 225 22.86 -5.96 -42.95
N GLU A 226 23.53 -7.08 -42.74
CA GLU A 226 24.29 -7.82 -43.76
C GLU A 226 25.10 -8.98 -43.10
N GLY A 227 24.96 -10.17 -43.77
CA GLY A 227 25.93 -11.25 -43.72
C GLY A 227 25.45 -12.57 -43.16
#